data_dfb363437a95ad393b42476af783faad
#
_entry.id   dfb363437a95ad393b42476af783faad
#
_cell.length_a   1.000
_cell.length_b   1.000
_cell.length_c   1.000
_cell.angle_alpha   90.00
_cell.angle_beta   90.00
_cell.angle_gamma   90.00
#
_symmetry.space_group_name_H-M   'P 1'
#
loop_
_entity.id
_entity.type
_entity.pdbx_description
1 polymer ?
#
loop_
_entity_poly.entity_id
_entity_poly.type
_entity_poly.pdbx_seq_one_letter_code
_entity_poly.pdbx_strand_id
1 'polypeptide(L)'
;MRRVLFWRYWHKRDYNRLGSALTPPSNSGVLMQIVLRGAAAGYEAEHTARIFYPAAELSQTLPDDTADLVLAVAHRYLLLVLVRQNGTTTWVQQRPPQGDARTQEYALCRMLYTMLCGVTGIRPPWGMMTGVRPVRIIHDLRAEGKTEEEIEQRFLQHFDCTPRRFAMAKSIADLQRPVLERAQPMDCSVYAGIPFCPSRCSYCSFVSRTVGDKSSRALVAPYVDCLCKELAATRAAADAAHLSIKTLYIGGGTPTSVNAQQLRQLMGTMAEQFDLPALEEFTVEAGRPDCTDEEKLRIIKEYGATRISINPQTFSDEVLRNIGRRHTAQDILDCYRTARRVGHDNINMDLIAGLPGDTVEGFRHSLQTAIDLDPENITVHTLTLKRASNLVVEHRDADYADVAAMVESCELLEKASYRPYYLYRQKGTLQNLENVGWCKPGYECLYNIYIMEEVHTILSAGAGGSTKLVAPGARHGKIERIFNYKYQTEYIDRFDTILARKEGVKQFYDQYPNCGESARPQAHGGV
;
A
#
# COMPACT_ATOMS: atom_id res chain seq x y z
N MET A 1 30.03 3.76 37.80
CA MET A 1 29.37 4.98 38.30
C MET A 1 29.36 6.04 37.21
N ARG A 2 28.42 5.99 36.27
CA ARG A 2 28.02 7.12 35.41
C ARG A 2 26.50 7.06 35.31
N ARG A 3 25.81 7.50 36.36
CA ARG A 3 24.37 7.62 36.46
C ARG A 3 23.94 9.04 36.06
N VAL A 4 22.87 9.10 35.24
CA VAL A 4 21.91 10.21 35.28
C VAL A 4 22.42 11.58 34.85
N LEU A 5 22.58 11.79 33.54
CA LEU A 5 22.62 13.15 32.97
C LEU A 5 21.83 13.29 31.65
N PHE A 6 21.11 12.26 31.21
CA PHE A 6 20.42 12.29 29.90
C PHE A 6 19.01 12.89 29.93
N TRP A 7 18.39 13.06 31.11
CA TRP A 7 16.96 13.39 31.23
C TRP A 7 16.62 14.88 31.24
N ARG A 8 17.62 15.79 31.39
CA ARG A 8 17.36 17.24 31.49
C ARG A 8 17.67 18.07 30.24
N TYR A 9 18.23 17.49 29.18
CA TYR A 9 18.71 18.28 28.02
C TYR A 9 17.81 18.21 26.78
N TRP A 10 16.74 17.42 26.77
CA TRP A 10 15.98 17.11 25.54
C TRP A 10 14.68 17.91 25.35
N HIS A 11 14.26 18.76 26.27
CA HIS A 11 13.02 19.52 26.16
C HIS A 11 13.09 20.90 25.52
N LYS A 12 14.26 21.40 25.13
CA LYS A 12 14.40 22.70 24.44
C LYS A 12 15.65 22.74 23.57
N ARG A 13 15.53 22.40 22.28
CA ARG A 13 16.36 22.93 21.20
C ARG A 13 15.82 22.66 19.82
N ASP A 14 15.51 23.75 19.14
CA ASP A 14 15.51 24.07 17.70
C ASP A 14 15.33 22.94 16.67
N TYR A 15 14.12 22.87 16.12
CA TYR A 15 13.70 22.02 15.01
C TYR A 15 14.28 22.43 13.63
N ASN A 16 15.10 23.47 13.53
CA ASN A 16 15.45 24.09 12.25
C ASN A 16 16.89 23.92 11.75
N ARG A 17 17.69 23.00 12.32
CA ARG A 17 19.07 22.78 11.83
C ARG A 17 19.47 21.32 11.91
N LEU A 18 18.99 20.46 11.02
CA LEU A 18 19.63 19.20 10.65
C LEU A 18 19.15 18.77 9.26
N GLY A 19 19.49 19.58 8.27
CA GLY A 19 19.61 19.10 6.89
C GLY A 19 21.07 18.71 6.68
N SER A 20 21.41 17.46 6.89
CA SER A 20 22.59 16.81 6.30
C SER A 20 22.53 15.31 6.53
N ALA A 21 22.41 14.58 5.41
CA ALA A 21 22.84 13.20 5.17
C ALA A 21 23.07 12.32 6.43
N LEU A 22 22.04 11.64 6.87
CA LEU A 22 22.20 10.46 7.72
C LEU A 22 22.19 9.23 6.80
N THR A 23 23.36 8.85 6.30
CA THR A 23 23.58 7.51 5.80
C THR A 23 23.30 6.54 6.94
N PRO A 24 22.51 5.48 6.72
CA PRO A 24 22.40 4.41 7.70
C PRO A 24 23.82 3.88 7.97
N PRO A 25 24.12 3.44 9.23
CA PRO A 25 25.44 2.92 9.55
C PRO A 25 25.79 1.82 8.54
N SER A 26 26.97 1.94 7.92
CA SER A 26 27.51 0.97 6.98
C SER A 26 27.37 -0.43 7.56
N ASN A 27 26.83 -1.36 6.76
CA ASN A 27 26.75 -2.78 7.06
C ASN A 27 28.16 -3.32 7.42
N SER A 28 28.50 -3.27 8.70
CA SER A 28 29.42 -4.25 9.25
C SER A 28 28.66 -5.57 9.17
N GLY A 29 29.13 -6.58 8.45
CA GLY A 29 28.42 -7.82 8.10
C GLY A 29 27.91 -8.67 9.30
N VAL A 30 27.62 -8.06 10.43
CA VAL A 30 27.04 -8.64 11.63
C VAL A 30 25.54 -8.32 11.64
N LEU A 31 24.72 -9.36 11.52
CA LEU A 31 23.27 -9.25 11.53
C LEU A 31 22.77 -8.93 12.93
N MET A 32 22.02 -7.82 13.09
CA MET A 32 21.38 -7.44 14.36
C MET A 32 20.41 -8.53 14.80
N GLN A 33 20.48 -8.96 16.06
CA GLN A 33 19.52 -9.89 16.65
C GLN A 33 18.52 -9.17 17.56
N ILE A 34 17.25 -9.57 17.49
CA ILE A 34 16.19 -9.09 18.38
C ILE A 34 15.82 -10.22 19.33
N VAL A 35 15.88 -9.96 20.63
CA VAL A 35 15.45 -10.90 21.66
C VAL A 35 14.37 -10.24 22.52
N LEU A 36 13.19 -10.85 22.57
CA LEU A 36 12.04 -10.37 23.32
C LEU A 36 11.72 -11.34 24.46
N ARG A 37 11.40 -10.80 25.65
CA ARG A 37 11.07 -11.61 26.84
C ARG A 37 9.87 -11.00 27.58
N GLY A 38 8.86 -11.82 27.82
CA GLY A 38 7.66 -11.45 28.57
C GLY A 38 6.48 -11.05 27.70
N ALA A 39 5.27 -11.10 28.30
CA ALA A 39 4.01 -10.95 27.56
C ALA A 39 3.83 -9.58 26.87
N ALA A 40 4.33 -8.50 27.45
CA ALA A 40 4.27 -7.17 26.86
C ALA A 40 5.47 -6.84 25.94
N ALA A 41 6.38 -7.80 25.73
CA ALA A 41 7.48 -7.71 24.76
C ALA A 41 7.13 -8.55 23.52
N GLY A 42 6.02 -8.26 22.89
CA GLY A 42 5.46 -9.01 21.77
C GLY A 42 5.67 -8.35 20.40
N TYR A 43 4.63 -8.45 19.61
CA TYR A 43 4.59 -7.99 18.22
C TYR A 43 4.98 -6.52 18.04
N GLU A 44 4.46 -5.61 18.86
CA GLU A 44 4.74 -4.17 18.72
C GLU A 44 6.20 -3.84 19.05
N ALA A 45 6.80 -4.52 20.03
CA ALA A 45 8.22 -4.34 20.36
C ALA A 45 9.13 -4.83 19.24
N GLU A 46 8.83 -5.98 18.63
CA GLU A 46 9.56 -6.46 17.43
C GLU A 46 9.49 -5.44 16.30
N HIS A 47 8.28 -4.95 16.00
CA HIS A 47 8.09 -4.02 14.89
C HIS A 47 8.71 -2.65 15.16
N THR A 48 8.72 -2.21 16.41
CA THR A 48 9.46 -0.99 16.82
C THR A 48 10.96 -1.15 16.58
N ALA A 49 11.57 -2.28 16.93
CA ALA A 49 12.97 -2.55 16.64
C ALA A 49 13.25 -2.62 15.13
N ARG A 50 12.35 -3.22 14.35
CA ARG A 50 12.46 -3.34 12.89
C ARG A 50 12.32 -2.01 12.14
N ILE A 51 11.79 -0.95 12.75
CA ILE A 51 11.83 0.40 12.16
C ILE A 51 13.30 0.84 11.94
N PHE A 52 14.20 0.46 12.84
CA PHE A 52 15.62 0.82 12.80
C PHE A 52 16.49 -0.27 12.16
N TYR A 53 16.12 -1.52 12.35
CA TYR A 53 16.84 -2.70 11.84
C TYR A 53 15.91 -3.63 11.06
N PRO A 54 15.53 -3.28 9.83
CA PRO A 54 14.53 -4.06 9.04
C PRO A 54 14.92 -5.52 8.81
N ALA A 55 16.22 -5.79 8.65
CA ALA A 55 16.77 -7.11 8.38
C ALA A 55 17.09 -7.92 9.65
N ALA A 56 16.89 -7.37 10.87
CA ALA A 56 17.21 -8.05 12.11
C ALA A 56 16.51 -9.40 12.25
N GLU A 57 17.21 -10.38 12.83
CA GLU A 57 16.68 -11.72 13.10
C GLU A 57 16.06 -11.80 14.50
N LEU A 58 14.87 -12.42 14.59
CA LEU A 58 14.24 -12.71 15.88
C LEU A 58 14.86 -13.99 16.46
N SER A 59 15.50 -13.89 17.64
CA SER A 59 16.14 -15.00 18.32
C SER A 59 15.42 -15.39 19.60
N GLN A 60 15.36 -16.70 19.88
CA GLN A 60 14.85 -17.25 21.13
C GLN A 60 15.93 -17.32 22.23
N THR A 61 17.19 -17.23 21.86
CA THR A 61 18.34 -17.29 22.77
C THR A 61 19.10 -15.98 22.76
N LEU A 62 19.79 -15.66 23.86
CA LEU A 62 20.75 -14.56 23.86
C LEU A 62 21.96 -14.96 23.03
N PRO A 63 22.41 -14.13 22.10
CA PRO A 63 23.63 -14.39 21.35
C PRO A 63 24.87 -14.15 22.20
N ASP A 64 26.01 -14.55 21.65
CA ASP A 64 27.30 -14.30 22.26
C ASP A 64 27.56 -12.82 22.55
N ASP A 65 28.44 -12.50 23.48
CA ASP A 65 28.72 -11.13 23.93
C ASP A 65 29.30 -10.21 22.85
N THR A 66 29.68 -10.75 21.70
CA THR A 66 30.22 -9.99 20.56
C THR A 66 29.16 -9.64 19.53
N ALA A 67 27.98 -10.30 19.53
CA ALA A 67 26.95 -10.08 18.54
C ALA A 67 26.15 -8.79 18.81
N ASP A 68 25.74 -8.10 17.76
CA ASP A 68 24.82 -6.96 17.85
C ASP A 68 23.43 -7.43 18.30
N LEU A 69 22.83 -6.74 19.27
CA LEU A 69 21.63 -7.19 19.96
C LEU A 69 20.71 -6.04 20.32
N VAL A 70 19.41 -6.23 20.07
CA VAL A 70 18.33 -5.50 20.71
C VAL A 70 17.61 -6.46 21.65
N LEU A 71 17.67 -6.23 22.96
CA LEU A 71 16.95 -6.99 23.98
C LEU A 71 15.86 -6.12 24.59
N ALA A 72 14.61 -6.59 24.56
CA ALA A 72 13.50 -5.96 25.28
C ALA A 72 12.86 -6.99 26.22
N VAL A 73 12.73 -6.63 27.50
CA VAL A 73 12.19 -7.48 28.56
C VAL A 73 11.04 -6.78 29.24
N ALA A 74 9.89 -7.47 29.31
CA ALA A 74 8.74 -7.05 30.11
C ALA A 74 8.46 -8.08 31.20
N HIS A 75 8.70 -7.70 32.44
CA HIS A 75 8.39 -8.50 33.63
C HIS A 75 7.50 -7.68 34.55
N ARG A 76 6.74 -8.35 35.43
CA ARG A 76 5.81 -7.69 36.37
C ARG A 76 6.40 -6.57 37.24
N TYR A 77 7.72 -6.55 37.41
CA TYR A 77 8.44 -5.56 38.21
C TYR A 77 9.43 -4.72 37.44
N LEU A 78 9.69 -5.03 36.16
CA LEU A 78 10.77 -4.46 35.39
C LEU A 78 10.46 -4.42 33.91
N LEU A 79 10.60 -3.24 33.30
CA LEU A 79 10.82 -3.08 31.85
C LEU A 79 12.30 -2.78 31.64
N LEU A 80 12.95 -3.53 30.74
CA LEU A 80 14.35 -3.36 30.39
C LEU A 80 14.49 -3.33 28.87
N VAL A 81 15.26 -2.37 28.37
CA VAL A 81 15.75 -2.34 27.00
C VAL A 81 17.27 -2.26 27.04
N LEU A 82 17.93 -3.12 26.28
CA LEU A 82 19.36 -3.13 26.07
C LEU A 82 19.64 -3.18 24.57
N VAL A 83 20.53 -2.34 24.11
CA VAL A 83 21.05 -2.34 22.73
C VAL A 83 22.56 -2.51 22.81
N ARG A 84 23.07 -3.54 22.12
CA ARG A 84 24.51 -3.74 21.89
C ARG A 84 24.75 -3.60 20.41
N GLN A 85 25.62 -2.69 20.04
CA GLN A 85 25.99 -2.40 18.66
C GLN A 85 27.45 -2.02 18.59
N ASN A 86 28.20 -2.64 17.68
CA ASN A 86 29.64 -2.39 17.48
C ASN A 86 30.43 -2.47 18.79
N GLY A 87 30.18 -3.46 19.63
CA GLY A 87 30.83 -3.66 20.93
C GLY A 87 30.41 -2.69 22.04
N THR A 88 29.56 -1.72 21.76
CA THR A 88 29.03 -0.77 22.77
C THR A 88 27.67 -1.24 23.26
N THR A 89 27.52 -1.34 24.59
CA THR A 89 26.25 -1.71 25.22
C THR A 89 25.62 -0.52 25.93
N THR A 90 24.39 -0.21 25.57
CA THR A 90 23.58 0.82 26.22
C THR A 90 22.28 0.18 26.72
N TRP A 91 21.83 0.55 27.90
CA TRP A 91 20.62 -0.02 28.46
C TRP A 91 19.86 1.00 29.33
N VAL A 92 18.53 0.79 29.44
CA VAL A 92 17.63 1.54 30.29
C VAL A 92 16.64 0.58 30.94
N GLN A 93 16.26 0.88 32.19
CA GLN A 93 15.23 0.12 32.90
C GLN A 93 14.30 1.07 33.67
N GLN A 94 13.06 0.62 33.82
CA GLN A 94 12.08 1.30 34.67
C GLN A 94 11.10 0.30 35.29
N ARG A 95 10.35 0.73 36.31
CA ARG A 95 9.20 -0.05 36.80
C ARG A 95 8.08 0.02 35.75
N PRO A 96 7.34 -1.08 35.51
CA PRO A 96 6.15 -1.04 34.68
C PRO A 96 5.16 0.00 35.22
N PRO A 97 4.51 0.77 34.34
CA PRO A 97 3.43 1.67 34.74
C PRO A 97 2.26 0.84 35.27
N GLN A 98 1.45 1.44 36.14
CA GLN A 98 0.15 0.88 36.48
C GLN A 98 -0.77 0.93 35.27
N GLY A 99 -1.52 -0.14 35.02
CA GLY A 99 -2.42 -0.26 33.89
C GLY A 99 -2.49 -1.67 33.33
N ASP A 100 -3.17 -1.79 32.20
CA ASP A 100 -3.35 -3.04 31.47
C ASP A 100 -2.09 -3.45 30.66
N ALA A 101 -2.16 -4.58 29.99
CA ALA A 101 -1.07 -5.09 29.16
C ALA A 101 -0.68 -4.11 28.03
N ARG A 102 -1.65 -3.39 27.46
CA ARG A 102 -1.39 -2.38 26.39
C ARG A 102 -0.60 -1.19 26.91
N THR A 103 -0.90 -0.73 28.12
CA THR A 103 -0.16 0.34 28.79
C THR A 103 1.31 -0.04 29.01
N GLN A 104 1.55 -1.30 29.44
CA GLN A 104 2.91 -1.81 29.64
C GLN A 104 3.66 -2.02 28.32
N GLU A 105 3.00 -2.57 27.30
CA GLU A 105 3.56 -2.73 25.95
C GLU A 105 3.95 -1.38 25.36
N TYR A 106 3.06 -0.37 25.43
CA TYR A 106 3.38 0.98 24.97
C TYR A 106 4.59 1.56 25.70
N ALA A 107 4.67 1.42 27.01
CA ALA A 107 5.80 1.92 27.80
C ALA A 107 7.13 1.26 27.37
N LEU A 108 7.12 -0.06 27.15
CA LEU A 108 8.28 -0.77 26.64
C LEU A 108 8.67 -0.32 25.22
N CYS A 109 7.71 -0.22 24.31
CA CYS A 109 7.93 0.26 22.95
C CYS A 109 8.47 1.70 22.93
N ARG A 110 7.97 2.56 23.82
CA ARG A 110 8.47 3.94 23.97
C ARG A 110 9.92 3.99 24.46
N MET A 111 10.27 3.14 25.45
CA MET A 111 11.65 3.00 25.89
C MET A 111 12.56 2.51 24.77
N LEU A 112 12.13 1.47 24.05
CA LEU A 112 12.85 0.88 22.94
C LEU A 112 13.09 1.91 21.82
N TYR A 113 12.04 2.57 21.38
CA TYR A 113 12.10 3.63 20.36
C TYR A 113 13.07 4.74 20.76
N THR A 114 12.95 5.28 21.98
CA THR A 114 13.81 6.36 22.47
C THR A 114 15.28 5.93 22.52
N MET A 115 15.54 4.70 22.98
CA MET A 115 16.88 4.13 23.02
C MET A 115 17.45 4.00 21.61
N LEU A 116 16.67 3.45 20.67
CA LEU A 116 17.11 3.23 19.29
C LEU A 116 17.36 4.56 18.56
N CYS A 117 16.53 5.58 18.76
CA CYS A 117 16.81 6.94 18.27
C CYS A 117 18.16 7.47 18.79
N GLY A 118 18.46 7.25 20.07
CA GLY A 118 19.71 7.71 20.67
C GLY A 118 20.94 6.95 20.18
N VAL A 119 20.83 5.64 19.97
CA VAL A 119 21.95 4.78 19.52
C VAL A 119 22.23 4.96 18.01
N THR A 120 21.17 5.04 17.20
CA THR A 120 21.31 5.10 15.73
C THR A 120 21.42 6.53 15.20
N GLY A 121 21.01 7.53 15.95
CA GLY A 121 20.85 8.91 15.47
C GLY A 121 19.67 9.10 14.52
N ILE A 122 18.90 8.04 14.21
CA ILE A 122 17.76 8.08 13.28
C ILE A 122 16.50 8.50 14.04
N ARG A 123 15.72 9.40 13.47
CA ARG A 123 14.39 9.74 13.94
C ARG A 123 13.36 9.46 12.82
N PRO A 124 12.68 8.33 12.84
CA PRO A 124 11.74 7.96 11.80
C PRO A 124 10.62 8.99 11.63
N PRO A 125 10.24 9.36 10.40
CA PRO A 125 9.24 10.43 10.17
C PRO A 125 7.86 10.14 10.77
N TRP A 126 7.48 8.85 10.85
CA TRP A 126 6.24 8.38 11.48
C TRP A 126 6.41 8.00 12.95
N GLY A 127 7.57 8.32 13.53
CA GLY A 127 7.89 8.00 14.91
C GLY A 127 7.84 6.49 15.18
N MET A 128 7.26 6.13 16.30
CA MET A 128 7.09 4.72 16.71
C MET A 128 5.82 4.06 16.15
N MET A 129 5.15 4.68 15.18
CA MET A 129 3.96 4.12 14.58
C MET A 129 4.32 2.89 13.72
N THR A 130 3.83 1.71 14.10
CA THR A 130 4.03 0.44 13.38
C THR A 130 2.90 0.14 12.40
N GLY A 131 1.74 0.79 12.57
CA GLY A 131 0.55 0.61 11.75
C GLY A 131 0.76 1.07 10.29
N VAL A 132 0.03 0.43 9.39
CA VAL A 132 0.15 0.66 7.92
C VAL A 132 -0.78 1.75 7.38
N ARG A 133 -1.74 2.24 8.20
CA ARG A 133 -2.79 3.19 7.78
C ARG A 133 -2.90 4.38 8.72
N PRO A 134 -1.97 5.34 8.68
CA PRO A 134 -2.00 6.52 9.56
C PRO A 134 -3.27 7.36 9.41
N VAL A 135 -3.79 7.51 8.19
CA VAL A 135 -5.00 8.30 7.90
C VAL A 135 -6.22 7.74 8.63
N ARG A 136 -6.35 6.40 8.67
CA ARG A 136 -7.44 5.73 9.37
C ARG A 136 -7.49 6.06 10.86
N ILE A 137 -6.33 6.24 11.50
CA ILE A 137 -6.27 6.65 12.92
C ILE A 137 -6.97 7.99 13.13
N ILE A 138 -6.82 8.93 12.19
CA ILE A 138 -7.50 10.24 12.26
C ILE A 138 -9.01 10.06 12.12
N HIS A 139 -9.46 9.27 11.15
CA HIS A 139 -10.89 8.98 10.98
C HIS A 139 -11.49 8.31 12.20
N ASP A 140 -10.78 7.36 12.81
CA ASP A 140 -11.23 6.65 14.01
C ASP A 140 -11.36 7.57 15.23
N LEU A 141 -10.35 8.39 15.48
CA LEU A 141 -10.36 9.35 16.59
C LEU A 141 -11.46 10.41 16.41
N ARG A 142 -11.70 10.88 15.19
CA ARG A 142 -12.84 11.78 14.88
C ARG A 142 -14.19 11.11 15.17
N ALA A 143 -14.34 9.83 14.82
CA ALA A 143 -15.57 9.09 15.13
C ALA A 143 -15.75 8.82 16.62
N GLU A 144 -14.67 8.75 17.38
CA GLU A 144 -14.69 8.70 18.86
C GLU A 144 -15.00 10.07 19.48
N GLY A 145 -15.20 11.12 18.69
CA GLY A 145 -15.49 12.48 19.16
C GLY A 145 -14.26 13.24 19.68
N LYS A 146 -13.05 12.81 19.31
CA LYS A 146 -11.80 13.51 19.68
C LYS A 146 -11.67 14.83 18.95
N THR A 147 -11.16 15.85 19.65
CA THR A 147 -10.86 17.15 19.03
C THR A 147 -9.63 17.07 18.13
N GLU A 148 -9.47 18.04 17.23
CA GLU A 148 -8.28 18.09 16.35
C GLU A 148 -6.98 18.24 17.14
N GLU A 149 -7.01 18.95 18.29
CA GLU A 149 -5.87 19.10 19.20
C GLU A 149 -5.51 17.76 19.87
N GLU A 150 -6.51 16.97 20.30
CA GLU A 150 -6.25 15.63 20.86
C GLU A 150 -5.66 14.69 19.80
N ILE A 151 -6.12 14.79 18.55
CA ILE A 151 -5.60 14.02 17.43
C ILE A 151 -4.16 14.42 17.14
N GLU A 152 -3.85 15.71 17.08
CA GLU A 152 -2.49 16.21 16.91
C GLU A 152 -1.58 15.72 18.03
N GLN A 153 -1.97 15.84 19.28
CA GLN A 153 -1.23 15.35 20.44
C GLN A 153 -0.97 13.84 20.34
N ARG A 154 -1.95 13.06 19.86
CA ARG A 154 -1.79 11.63 19.64
C ARG A 154 -0.69 11.33 18.63
N PHE A 155 -0.62 12.07 17.53
CA PHE A 155 0.43 11.90 16.52
C PHE A 155 1.79 12.42 17.00
N LEU A 156 1.86 13.64 17.48
CA LEU A 156 3.13 14.31 17.78
C LEU A 156 3.75 13.83 19.09
N GLN A 157 2.95 13.65 20.14
CA GLN A 157 3.48 13.30 21.47
C GLN A 157 3.46 11.80 21.74
N HIS A 158 2.37 11.10 21.39
CA HIS A 158 2.26 9.68 21.67
C HIS A 158 3.07 8.85 20.67
N PHE A 159 2.96 9.12 19.35
CA PHE A 159 3.71 8.39 18.34
C PHE A 159 5.08 9.02 18.00
N ASP A 160 5.38 10.23 18.42
CA ASP A 160 6.57 10.99 17.99
C ASP A 160 6.66 11.18 16.47
N CYS A 161 5.49 11.27 15.81
CA CYS A 161 5.39 11.56 14.39
C CYS A 161 5.84 12.99 14.09
N THR A 162 6.48 13.23 12.95
CA THR A 162 6.87 14.59 12.57
C THR A 162 5.65 15.44 12.21
N PRO A 163 5.66 16.77 12.46
CA PRO A 163 4.56 17.67 12.11
C PRO A 163 4.18 17.60 10.62
N ARG A 164 5.17 17.47 9.72
CA ARG A 164 4.94 17.36 8.27
C ARG A 164 4.12 16.10 7.92
N ARG A 165 4.43 14.94 8.53
CA ARG A 165 3.70 13.69 8.27
C ARG A 165 2.30 13.72 8.88
N PHE A 166 2.14 14.32 10.04
CA PHE A 166 0.82 14.54 10.60
C PHE A 166 -0.03 15.48 9.71
N ALA A 167 0.51 16.61 9.27
CA ALA A 167 -0.18 17.55 8.38
C ALA A 167 -0.63 16.87 7.07
N MET A 168 0.24 16.03 6.46
CA MET A 168 -0.10 15.26 5.27
C MET A 168 -1.23 14.26 5.56
N ALA A 169 -1.14 13.46 6.63
CA ALA A 169 -2.19 12.51 6.99
C ALA A 169 -3.53 13.21 7.27
N LYS A 170 -3.49 14.37 7.94
CA LYS A 170 -4.67 15.19 8.21
C LYS A 170 -5.30 15.73 6.92
N SER A 171 -4.50 16.28 6.02
CA SER A 171 -4.96 16.77 4.71
C SER A 171 -5.66 15.67 3.91
N ILE A 172 -5.09 14.45 3.90
CA ILE A 172 -5.72 13.28 3.26
C ILE A 172 -7.05 12.93 3.94
N ALA A 173 -7.08 12.89 5.28
CA ALA A 173 -8.31 12.59 6.02
C ALA A 173 -9.42 13.61 5.73
N ASP A 174 -9.06 14.90 5.62
CA ASP A 174 -10.00 15.97 5.29
C ASP A 174 -10.56 15.83 3.86
N LEU A 175 -9.70 15.47 2.90
CA LEU A 175 -10.09 15.22 1.51
C LEU A 175 -10.96 13.97 1.38
N GLN A 176 -10.65 12.90 2.10
CA GLN A 176 -11.39 11.64 2.05
C GLN A 176 -12.76 11.72 2.72
N ARG A 177 -12.94 12.60 3.69
CA ARG A 177 -14.17 12.68 4.50
C ARG A 177 -15.44 12.72 3.65
N PRO A 178 -15.64 13.62 2.66
CA PRO A 178 -16.87 13.66 1.85
C PRO A 178 -17.06 12.39 0.99
N VAL A 179 -15.98 11.71 0.62
CA VAL A 179 -16.04 10.43 -0.11
C VAL A 179 -16.54 9.31 0.82
N LEU A 180 -16.05 9.28 2.06
CA LEU A 180 -16.41 8.25 3.03
C LEU A 180 -17.84 8.46 3.58
N GLU A 181 -18.27 9.71 3.76
CA GLU A 181 -19.61 10.06 4.24
C GLU A 181 -20.73 9.67 3.26
N ARG A 182 -20.45 9.64 1.95
CA ARG A 182 -21.44 9.22 0.94
C ARG A 182 -21.50 7.70 0.74
N ALA A 183 -20.45 6.95 1.14
CA ALA A 183 -20.42 5.50 1.00
C ALA A 183 -21.51 4.84 1.85
N GLN A 184 -22.30 3.94 1.24
CA GLN A 184 -23.38 3.23 1.90
C GLN A 184 -22.92 1.85 2.40
N PRO A 185 -23.54 1.30 3.46
CA PRO A 185 -23.12 0.01 4.05
C PRO A 185 -23.10 -1.17 3.08
N MET A 186 -23.92 -1.13 2.02
CA MET A 186 -24.02 -2.19 1.01
C MET A 186 -23.29 -1.84 -0.29
N ASP A 187 -22.52 -0.75 -0.33
CA ASP A 187 -21.70 -0.41 -1.47
C ASP A 187 -20.48 -1.35 -1.55
N CYS A 188 -20.11 -1.72 -2.77
CA CYS A 188 -18.97 -2.59 -3.02
C CYS A 188 -18.20 -2.17 -4.27
N SER A 189 -17.00 -2.72 -4.39
CA SER A 189 -16.12 -2.58 -5.54
C SER A 189 -15.84 -3.94 -6.14
N VAL A 190 -15.60 -4.00 -7.45
CA VAL A 190 -15.16 -5.21 -8.15
C VAL A 190 -13.72 -5.05 -8.61
N TYR A 191 -12.90 -6.05 -8.37
CA TYR A 191 -11.53 -6.14 -8.86
C TYR A 191 -11.36 -7.33 -9.79
N ALA A 192 -10.84 -7.10 -10.98
CA ALA A 192 -10.50 -8.16 -11.95
C ALA A 192 -8.98 -8.22 -12.14
N GLY A 193 -8.37 -9.35 -11.80
CA GLY A 193 -6.92 -9.56 -11.88
C GLY A 193 -6.48 -10.26 -13.15
N ILE A 194 -5.53 -9.68 -13.90
CA ILE A 194 -4.85 -10.31 -15.03
C ILE A 194 -3.39 -10.57 -14.65
N PRO A 195 -3.01 -11.80 -14.26
CA PRO A 195 -1.69 -12.11 -13.72
C PRO A 195 -0.67 -12.45 -14.81
N PHE A 196 -0.62 -11.64 -15.86
CA PHE A 196 0.32 -11.75 -16.95
C PHE A 196 1.06 -10.42 -17.17
N CYS A 197 2.34 -10.51 -17.55
CA CYS A 197 3.19 -9.34 -17.85
C CYS A 197 4.04 -9.61 -19.08
N PRO A 198 4.50 -8.58 -19.83
CA PRO A 198 5.46 -8.77 -20.92
C PRO A 198 6.84 -9.23 -20.42
N SER A 199 7.28 -8.76 -19.25
CA SER A 199 8.49 -9.20 -18.53
C SER A 199 8.29 -9.09 -17.03
N ARG A 200 9.08 -9.81 -16.23
CA ARG A 200 9.04 -9.73 -14.77
C ARG A 200 10.02 -8.67 -14.26
N CYS A 201 9.49 -7.65 -13.59
CA CYS A 201 10.32 -6.65 -12.92
C CYS A 201 10.98 -7.24 -11.67
N SER A 202 12.25 -6.88 -11.41
CA SER A 202 13.04 -7.45 -10.31
C SER A 202 12.49 -7.14 -8.91
N TYR A 203 11.83 -6.00 -8.75
CA TYR A 203 11.21 -5.57 -7.49
C TYR A 203 9.81 -6.18 -7.25
N CYS A 204 9.17 -6.71 -8.31
CA CYS A 204 7.76 -7.09 -8.24
C CYS A 204 7.56 -8.42 -7.49
N SER A 205 6.63 -8.41 -6.55
CA SER A 205 6.23 -9.59 -5.77
C SER A 205 4.91 -10.22 -6.21
N PHE A 206 4.23 -9.65 -7.20
CA PHE A 206 3.01 -10.24 -7.73
C PHE A 206 3.30 -11.56 -8.45
N VAL A 207 2.39 -12.52 -8.28
CA VAL A 207 2.48 -13.80 -8.96
C VAL A 207 1.95 -13.64 -10.37
N SER A 208 2.83 -13.21 -11.27
CA SER A 208 2.54 -13.06 -12.69
C SER A 208 3.42 -13.98 -13.53
N ARG A 209 2.91 -14.37 -14.71
CA ARG A 209 3.67 -15.10 -15.74
C ARG A 209 4.03 -14.16 -16.88
N THR A 210 5.18 -14.39 -17.49
CA THR A 210 5.61 -13.61 -18.66
C THR A 210 5.03 -14.20 -19.95
N VAL A 211 4.28 -13.40 -20.72
CA VAL A 211 3.70 -13.81 -22.02
C VAL A 211 4.76 -14.03 -23.10
N GLY A 212 6.02 -13.68 -22.86
CA GLY A 212 7.14 -14.02 -23.74
C GLY A 212 7.41 -15.52 -23.83
N ASP A 213 7.13 -16.27 -22.77
CA ASP A 213 7.24 -17.72 -22.75
C ASP A 213 6.03 -18.41 -23.40
N LYS A 214 6.30 -19.43 -24.24
CA LYS A 214 5.28 -20.15 -25.02
C LYS A 214 4.26 -20.85 -24.12
N SER A 215 4.70 -21.47 -23.02
CA SER A 215 3.82 -22.17 -22.08
C SER A 215 2.89 -21.21 -21.35
N SER A 216 3.40 -20.06 -20.94
CA SER A 216 2.61 -19.01 -20.30
C SER A 216 1.62 -18.35 -21.26
N ARG A 217 2.02 -18.14 -22.52
CA ARG A 217 1.14 -17.60 -23.56
C ARG A 217 -0.04 -18.51 -23.85
N ALA A 218 0.15 -19.82 -23.83
CA ALA A 218 -0.92 -20.80 -24.03
C ALA A 218 -2.00 -20.76 -22.93
N LEU A 219 -1.67 -20.24 -21.74
CA LEU A 219 -2.61 -20.10 -20.64
C LEU A 219 -3.51 -18.86 -20.74
N VAL A 220 -3.15 -17.86 -21.56
CA VAL A 220 -3.85 -16.55 -21.56
C VAL A 220 -5.30 -16.71 -22.02
N ALA A 221 -5.55 -17.41 -23.13
CA ALA A 221 -6.92 -17.58 -23.65
C ALA A 221 -7.82 -18.35 -22.66
N PRO A 222 -7.47 -19.56 -22.17
CA PRO A 222 -8.32 -20.26 -21.20
C PRO A 222 -8.47 -19.47 -19.89
N TYR A 223 -7.46 -18.69 -19.50
CA TYR A 223 -7.56 -17.81 -18.34
C TYR A 223 -8.61 -16.70 -18.52
N VAL A 224 -8.61 -16.01 -19.67
CA VAL A 224 -9.59 -14.97 -19.99
C VAL A 224 -11.00 -15.55 -20.03
N ASP A 225 -11.18 -16.74 -20.60
CA ASP A 225 -12.47 -17.45 -20.60
C ASP A 225 -12.98 -17.75 -19.19
N CYS A 226 -12.10 -18.24 -18.30
CA CYS A 226 -12.43 -18.44 -16.90
C CYS A 226 -12.75 -17.12 -16.19
N LEU A 227 -11.95 -16.07 -16.43
CA LEU A 227 -12.17 -14.77 -15.80
C LEU A 227 -13.51 -14.15 -16.20
N CYS A 228 -13.91 -14.25 -17.47
CA CYS A 228 -15.23 -13.81 -17.94
C CYS A 228 -16.37 -14.55 -17.23
N LYS A 229 -16.27 -15.86 -17.08
CA LYS A 229 -17.25 -16.66 -16.33
C LYS A 229 -17.27 -16.31 -14.84
N GLU A 230 -16.12 -16.05 -14.24
CA GLU A 230 -16.04 -15.65 -12.84
C GLU A 230 -16.64 -14.25 -12.61
N LEU A 231 -16.50 -13.33 -13.56
CA LEU A 231 -17.12 -11.99 -13.48
C LEU A 231 -18.65 -12.10 -13.48
N ALA A 232 -19.23 -12.95 -14.32
CA ALA A 232 -20.67 -13.23 -14.29
C ALA A 232 -21.11 -13.83 -12.93
N ALA A 233 -20.36 -14.79 -12.39
CA ALA A 233 -20.63 -15.35 -11.07
C ALA A 233 -20.43 -14.32 -9.95
N THR A 234 -19.48 -13.39 -10.10
CA THR A 234 -19.26 -12.29 -9.15
C THR A 234 -20.43 -11.31 -9.15
N ARG A 235 -20.98 -11.00 -10.33
CA ARG A 235 -22.20 -10.20 -10.44
C ARG A 235 -23.38 -10.90 -9.75
N ALA A 236 -23.61 -12.18 -10.06
CA ALA A 236 -24.68 -12.95 -9.43
C ALA A 236 -24.53 -13.02 -7.89
N ALA A 237 -23.31 -13.17 -7.39
CA ALA A 237 -23.05 -13.15 -5.95
C ALA A 237 -23.33 -11.79 -5.30
N ALA A 238 -23.00 -10.69 -6.01
CA ALA A 238 -23.33 -9.34 -5.56
C ALA A 238 -24.84 -9.12 -5.48
N ASP A 239 -25.58 -9.56 -6.51
CA ASP A 239 -27.05 -9.46 -6.55
C ASP A 239 -27.71 -10.29 -5.43
N ALA A 240 -27.25 -11.53 -5.23
CA ALA A 240 -27.75 -12.40 -4.16
C ALA A 240 -27.48 -11.86 -2.75
N ALA A 241 -26.47 -11.02 -2.59
CA ALA A 241 -26.13 -10.33 -1.35
C ALA A 241 -26.66 -8.88 -1.29
N HIS A 242 -27.45 -8.45 -2.29
CA HIS A 242 -28.00 -7.08 -2.41
C HIS A 242 -26.94 -5.97 -2.36
N LEU A 243 -25.74 -6.24 -2.90
CA LEU A 243 -24.64 -5.29 -2.94
C LEU A 243 -24.80 -4.32 -4.13
N SER A 244 -24.49 -3.05 -3.90
CA SER A 244 -24.44 -1.99 -4.91
C SER A 244 -23.01 -1.78 -5.39
N ILE A 245 -22.74 -2.11 -6.65
CA ILE A 245 -21.39 -1.98 -7.23
C ILE A 245 -21.17 -0.52 -7.62
N LYS A 246 -20.14 0.12 -7.04
CA LYS A 246 -19.78 1.52 -7.27
C LYS A 246 -18.54 1.69 -8.13
N THR A 247 -17.54 0.85 -7.95
CA THR A 247 -16.30 0.95 -8.71
C THR A 247 -15.88 -0.40 -9.29
N LEU A 248 -15.20 -0.33 -10.42
CA LEU A 248 -14.64 -1.46 -11.12
C LEU A 248 -13.16 -1.19 -11.43
N TYR A 249 -12.29 -2.15 -11.12
CA TYR A 249 -10.85 -2.01 -11.28
C TYR A 249 -10.25 -3.25 -11.95
N ILE A 250 -9.59 -3.06 -13.09
CA ILE A 250 -8.83 -4.11 -13.78
C ILE A 250 -7.35 -3.88 -13.55
N GLY A 251 -6.72 -4.80 -12.85
CA GLY A 251 -5.31 -4.70 -12.50
C GLY A 251 -4.60 -6.04 -12.46
N GLY A 252 -3.54 -6.15 -11.63
CA GLY A 252 -2.80 -7.39 -11.38
C GLY A 252 -1.37 -7.34 -11.87
N GLY A 253 -1.04 -8.12 -12.91
CA GLY A 253 0.24 -8.04 -13.61
C GLY A 253 0.27 -6.84 -14.55
N THR A 254 -0.30 -7.02 -15.73
CA THR A 254 -0.50 -5.95 -16.72
C THR A 254 -1.72 -6.31 -17.57
N PRO A 255 -2.88 -5.71 -17.37
CA PRO A 255 -4.10 -6.02 -18.11
C PRO A 255 -3.97 -5.97 -19.63
N THR A 256 -3.19 -5.05 -20.14
CA THR A 256 -2.91 -4.90 -21.58
C THR A 256 -1.91 -5.93 -22.14
N SER A 257 -1.41 -6.87 -21.32
CA SER A 257 -0.57 -7.98 -21.77
C SER A 257 -1.33 -9.03 -22.60
N VAL A 258 -2.67 -9.06 -22.52
CA VAL A 258 -3.53 -9.84 -23.40
C VAL A 258 -3.62 -9.19 -24.79
N ASN A 259 -3.98 -9.93 -25.84
CA ASN A 259 -4.18 -9.34 -27.16
C ASN A 259 -5.48 -8.53 -27.23
N ALA A 260 -5.64 -7.72 -28.30
CA ALA A 260 -6.80 -6.84 -28.48
C ALA A 260 -8.14 -7.60 -28.48
N GLN A 261 -8.20 -8.79 -29.10
CA GLN A 261 -9.40 -9.62 -29.10
C GLN A 261 -9.79 -10.10 -27.70
N GLN A 262 -8.81 -10.58 -26.92
CA GLN A 262 -9.01 -11.02 -25.54
C GLN A 262 -9.40 -9.83 -24.62
N LEU A 263 -8.78 -8.66 -24.84
CA LEU A 263 -9.16 -7.45 -24.12
C LEU A 263 -10.61 -7.06 -24.46
N ARG A 264 -11.00 -7.09 -25.73
CA ARG A 264 -12.39 -6.81 -26.17
C ARG A 264 -13.38 -7.81 -25.60
N GLN A 265 -13.04 -9.10 -25.53
CA GLN A 265 -13.85 -10.13 -24.87
C GLN A 265 -14.06 -9.80 -23.39
N LEU A 266 -13.01 -9.49 -22.66
CA LEU A 266 -13.09 -9.13 -21.24
C LEU A 266 -13.93 -7.86 -21.01
N MET A 267 -13.65 -6.80 -21.76
CA MET A 267 -14.38 -5.54 -21.66
C MET A 267 -15.86 -5.70 -22.04
N GLY A 268 -16.15 -6.53 -23.08
CA GLY A 268 -17.52 -6.88 -23.47
C GLY A 268 -18.26 -7.61 -22.35
N THR A 269 -17.63 -8.62 -21.73
CA THR A 269 -18.22 -9.31 -20.57
C THR A 269 -18.50 -8.34 -19.43
N MET A 270 -17.60 -7.37 -19.18
CA MET A 270 -17.85 -6.35 -18.14
C MET A 270 -19.06 -5.49 -18.48
N ALA A 271 -19.20 -5.07 -19.73
CA ALA A 271 -20.36 -4.28 -20.17
C ALA A 271 -21.68 -5.08 -20.12
N GLU A 272 -21.63 -6.40 -20.34
CA GLU A 272 -22.79 -7.29 -20.21
C GLU A 272 -23.22 -7.52 -18.75
N GLN A 273 -22.24 -7.62 -17.84
CA GLN A 273 -22.50 -8.00 -16.45
C GLN A 273 -22.71 -6.78 -15.53
N PHE A 274 -22.13 -5.64 -15.85
CA PHE A 274 -22.14 -4.45 -14.99
C PHE A 274 -22.72 -3.26 -15.74
N ASP A 275 -23.48 -2.43 -15.04
CA ASP A 275 -23.96 -1.14 -15.57
C ASP A 275 -22.79 -0.13 -15.54
N LEU A 276 -21.91 -0.20 -16.55
CA LEU A 276 -20.69 0.61 -16.60
C LEU A 276 -20.97 2.13 -16.52
N PRO A 277 -22.03 2.67 -17.18
CA PRO A 277 -22.38 4.09 -17.05
C PRO A 277 -22.80 4.53 -15.64
N ALA A 278 -23.33 3.61 -14.82
CA ALA A 278 -23.76 3.91 -13.46
C ALA A 278 -22.62 3.82 -12.43
N LEU A 279 -21.43 3.35 -12.83
CA LEU A 279 -20.28 3.30 -11.94
C LEU A 279 -19.75 4.69 -11.62
N GLU A 280 -19.34 4.90 -10.37
CA GLU A 280 -18.61 6.10 -9.96
C GLU A 280 -17.18 6.13 -10.55
N GLU A 281 -16.56 4.96 -10.72
CA GLU A 281 -15.22 4.82 -11.29
C GLU A 281 -15.04 3.47 -11.98
N PHE A 282 -14.46 3.51 -13.19
CA PHE A 282 -13.98 2.34 -13.90
C PHE A 282 -12.51 2.53 -14.28
N THR A 283 -11.61 1.84 -13.58
CA THR A 283 -10.15 1.95 -13.77
C THR A 283 -9.60 0.74 -14.50
N VAL A 284 -8.70 0.99 -15.46
CA VAL A 284 -7.92 -0.05 -16.16
C VAL A 284 -6.42 0.27 -16.10
N GLU A 285 -5.62 -0.65 -15.57
CA GLU A 285 -4.17 -0.53 -15.61
C GLU A 285 -3.62 -0.82 -17.01
N ALA A 286 -3.22 0.24 -17.72
CA ALA A 286 -2.48 0.18 -18.99
C ALA A 286 -0.98 0.43 -18.76
N GLY A 287 -0.45 -0.12 -17.67
CA GLY A 287 0.77 0.30 -17.00
C GLY A 287 2.09 0.06 -17.75
N ARG A 288 2.09 -0.64 -18.88
CA ARG A 288 3.31 -1.04 -19.60
C ARG A 288 3.26 -0.63 -21.08
N PRO A 289 4.07 0.37 -21.53
CA PRO A 289 4.12 0.80 -22.93
C PRO A 289 4.45 -0.33 -23.92
N ASP A 290 5.31 -1.28 -23.52
CA ASP A 290 5.73 -2.42 -24.35
C ASP A 290 4.61 -3.45 -24.66
N CYS A 291 3.41 -3.25 -24.13
CA CYS A 291 2.23 -4.07 -24.44
C CYS A 291 0.93 -3.26 -24.53
N THR A 292 0.99 -1.94 -24.49
CA THR A 292 -0.16 -1.03 -24.58
C THR A 292 -0.06 -0.23 -25.89
N ASP A 293 -0.80 -0.66 -26.89
CA ASP A 293 -0.90 -0.01 -28.18
C ASP A 293 -2.16 0.86 -28.31
N GLU A 294 -2.26 1.61 -29.41
CA GLU A 294 -3.41 2.49 -29.67
C GLU A 294 -4.72 1.72 -29.78
N GLU A 295 -4.72 0.50 -30.35
CA GLU A 295 -5.93 -0.33 -30.47
C GLU A 295 -6.50 -0.68 -29.09
N LYS A 296 -5.65 -1.12 -28.18
CA LYS A 296 -6.06 -1.47 -26.80
C LYS A 296 -6.54 -0.24 -26.02
N LEU A 297 -5.87 0.90 -26.19
CA LEU A 297 -6.33 2.17 -25.59
C LEU A 297 -7.71 2.58 -26.12
N ARG A 298 -7.97 2.41 -27.43
CA ARG A 298 -9.30 2.66 -28.01
C ARG A 298 -10.35 1.70 -27.44
N ILE A 299 -10.05 0.40 -27.34
CA ILE A 299 -10.96 -0.58 -26.71
C ILE A 299 -11.30 -0.15 -25.28
N ILE A 300 -10.31 0.20 -24.47
CA ILE A 300 -10.54 0.64 -23.09
C ILE A 300 -11.44 1.88 -23.04
N LYS A 301 -11.23 2.85 -23.95
CA LYS A 301 -12.06 4.06 -24.04
C LYS A 301 -13.48 3.77 -24.54
N GLU A 302 -13.64 2.92 -25.56
CA GLU A 302 -14.93 2.51 -26.14
C GLU A 302 -15.86 1.90 -25.07
N TYR A 303 -15.31 1.12 -24.14
CA TYR A 303 -16.08 0.52 -23.03
C TYR A 303 -16.23 1.43 -21.81
N GLY A 304 -15.87 2.71 -21.91
CA GLY A 304 -16.20 3.70 -20.91
C GLY A 304 -15.30 3.70 -19.67
N ALA A 305 -14.08 3.17 -19.74
CA ALA A 305 -13.15 3.33 -18.63
C ALA A 305 -12.92 4.81 -18.33
N THR A 306 -13.21 5.19 -17.08
CA THR A 306 -13.11 6.59 -16.61
C THR A 306 -11.71 6.96 -16.18
N ARG A 307 -10.84 5.98 -15.92
CA ARG A 307 -9.46 6.17 -15.47
C ARG A 307 -8.58 5.06 -16.01
N ILE A 308 -7.36 5.44 -16.44
CA ILE A 308 -6.31 4.47 -16.77
C ILE A 308 -5.03 4.78 -15.99
N SER A 309 -4.09 3.82 -15.94
CA SER A 309 -2.75 4.13 -15.48
C SER A 309 -1.70 3.78 -16.54
N ILE A 310 -0.71 4.66 -16.68
CA ILE A 310 0.51 4.44 -17.47
C ILE A 310 1.68 4.61 -16.51
N ASN A 311 2.38 3.50 -16.18
CA ASN A 311 3.28 3.44 -15.03
C ASN A 311 4.75 3.46 -15.43
N PRO A 312 5.40 4.66 -15.48
CA PRO A 312 6.83 4.78 -15.81
C PRO A 312 7.72 4.02 -14.82
N GLN A 313 7.45 4.14 -13.53
CA GLN A 313 8.28 3.81 -12.37
C GLN A 313 9.51 4.72 -12.25
N THR A 314 10.16 5.05 -13.34
CA THR A 314 11.26 6.00 -13.52
C THR A 314 11.32 6.43 -14.98
N PHE A 315 11.93 7.57 -15.28
CA PHE A 315 12.27 8.00 -16.64
C PHE A 315 13.76 7.82 -16.97
N SER A 316 14.50 7.05 -16.16
CA SER A 316 15.89 6.66 -16.45
C SER A 316 15.93 5.33 -17.21
N ASP A 317 16.42 5.35 -18.46
CA ASP A 317 16.56 4.14 -19.27
C ASP A 317 17.51 3.11 -18.65
N GLU A 318 18.52 3.56 -17.90
CA GLU A 318 19.43 2.68 -17.19
C GLU A 318 18.70 1.94 -16.05
N VAL A 319 17.95 2.68 -15.24
CA VAL A 319 17.18 2.10 -14.14
C VAL A 319 16.08 1.18 -14.67
N LEU A 320 15.39 1.54 -15.78
CA LEU A 320 14.42 0.68 -16.46
C LEU A 320 15.03 -0.67 -16.85
N ARG A 321 16.22 -0.68 -17.43
CA ARG A 321 16.95 -1.92 -17.76
C ARG A 321 17.30 -2.72 -16.52
N ASN A 322 17.81 -2.06 -15.47
CA ASN A 322 18.21 -2.70 -14.21
C ASN A 322 17.04 -3.40 -13.51
N ILE A 323 15.83 -2.84 -13.61
CA ILE A 323 14.63 -3.45 -13.02
C ILE A 323 13.90 -4.44 -13.97
N GLY A 324 14.46 -4.73 -15.15
CA GLY A 324 13.94 -5.72 -16.10
C GLY A 324 12.77 -5.23 -16.96
N ARG A 325 12.60 -3.92 -17.14
CA ARG A 325 11.67 -3.34 -18.11
C ARG A 325 12.32 -3.21 -19.47
N ARG A 326 11.58 -3.53 -20.53
CA ARG A 326 12.12 -3.59 -21.90
C ARG A 326 11.84 -2.34 -22.74
N HIS A 327 11.07 -1.40 -22.21
CA HIS A 327 10.76 -0.13 -22.85
C HIS A 327 11.68 0.99 -22.32
N THR A 328 11.72 2.07 -23.05
CA THR A 328 12.49 3.28 -22.77
C THR A 328 11.60 4.38 -22.18
N ALA A 329 12.21 5.46 -21.67
CA ALA A 329 11.50 6.68 -21.29
C ALA A 329 10.71 7.28 -22.48
N GLN A 330 11.25 7.21 -23.70
CA GLN A 330 10.57 7.70 -24.90
C GLN A 330 9.30 6.90 -25.19
N ASP A 331 9.31 5.56 -25.02
CA ASP A 331 8.12 4.72 -25.21
C ASP A 331 7.00 5.10 -24.22
N ILE A 332 7.36 5.49 -23.00
CA ILE A 332 6.40 5.98 -22.00
C ILE A 332 5.75 7.29 -22.48
N LEU A 333 6.56 8.24 -22.94
CA LEU A 333 6.08 9.53 -23.46
C LEU A 333 5.14 9.33 -24.66
N ASP A 334 5.48 8.42 -25.57
CA ASP A 334 4.67 8.15 -26.77
C ASP A 334 3.37 7.41 -26.43
N CYS A 335 3.41 6.48 -25.49
CA CYS A 335 2.21 5.82 -24.95
C CYS A 335 1.27 6.84 -24.29
N TYR A 336 1.80 7.74 -23.46
CA TYR A 336 1.02 8.79 -22.82
C TYR A 336 0.36 9.73 -23.84
N ARG A 337 1.13 10.23 -24.84
CA ARG A 337 0.59 11.07 -25.92
C ARG A 337 -0.49 10.34 -26.72
N THR A 338 -0.31 9.04 -26.96
CA THR A 338 -1.31 8.22 -27.66
C THR A 338 -2.57 8.07 -26.82
N ALA A 339 -2.47 7.84 -25.51
CA ALA A 339 -3.62 7.78 -24.61
C ALA A 339 -4.41 9.10 -24.62
N ARG A 340 -3.71 10.24 -24.56
CA ARG A 340 -4.35 11.56 -24.66
C ARG A 340 -5.05 11.76 -26.02
N ARG A 341 -4.41 11.38 -27.13
CA ARG A 341 -4.99 11.47 -28.47
C ARG A 341 -6.24 10.59 -28.64
N VAL A 342 -6.27 9.43 -28.00
CA VAL A 342 -7.45 8.53 -27.93
C VAL A 342 -8.59 9.13 -27.09
N GLY A 343 -8.28 10.10 -26.24
CA GLY A 343 -9.27 10.82 -25.41
C GLY A 343 -9.33 10.37 -23.96
N HIS A 344 -8.28 9.71 -23.45
CA HIS A 344 -8.16 9.46 -22.01
C HIS A 344 -7.75 10.75 -21.29
N ASP A 345 -8.58 11.21 -20.39
CA ASP A 345 -8.50 12.49 -19.66
C ASP A 345 -8.28 12.31 -18.15
N ASN A 346 -8.25 11.09 -17.65
CA ASN A 346 -7.88 10.74 -16.27
C ASN A 346 -6.80 9.65 -16.30
N ILE A 347 -5.55 10.08 -16.25
CA ILE A 347 -4.37 9.20 -16.32
C ILE A 347 -3.61 9.28 -15.01
N ASN A 348 -3.29 8.13 -14.43
CA ASN A 348 -2.38 8.00 -13.32
C ASN A 348 -0.98 7.57 -13.81
N MET A 349 0.05 8.10 -13.18
CA MET A 349 1.44 7.66 -13.37
C MET A 349 2.03 7.18 -12.05
N ASP A 350 2.56 5.95 -12.02
CA ASP A 350 3.27 5.45 -10.85
C ASP A 350 4.78 5.68 -10.99
N LEU A 351 5.40 6.21 -9.93
CA LEU A 351 6.84 6.30 -9.75
C LEU A 351 7.25 5.51 -8.51
N ILE A 352 8.49 5.00 -8.50
CA ILE A 352 9.04 4.28 -7.35
C ILE A 352 10.31 4.96 -6.87
N ALA A 353 10.31 5.47 -5.64
CA ALA A 353 11.49 5.95 -4.96
C ALA A 353 12.33 4.76 -4.42
N GLY A 354 13.64 4.77 -4.64
CA GLY A 354 14.57 3.78 -4.15
C GLY A 354 14.78 2.58 -5.07
N LEU A 355 14.53 2.70 -6.37
CA LEU A 355 14.87 1.65 -7.34
C LEU A 355 16.39 1.44 -7.39
N PRO A 356 16.87 0.18 -7.60
CA PRO A 356 18.29 -0.12 -7.69
C PRO A 356 18.98 0.67 -8.82
N GLY A 357 20.05 1.38 -8.47
CA GLY A 357 20.82 2.21 -9.40
C GLY A 357 20.20 3.58 -9.70
N ASP A 358 19.08 3.94 -9.06
CA ASP A 358 18.54 5.29 -9.15
C ASP A 358 19.25 6.22 -8.16
N THR A 359 19.22 7.52 -8.43
CA THR A 359 19.78 8.58 -7.59
C THR A 359 18.67 9.55 -7.15
N VAL A 360 18.95 10.40 -6.16
CA VAL A 360 18.01 11.44 -5.74
C VAL A 360 17.72 12.40 -6.90
N GLU A 361 18.74 12.77 -7.66
CA GLU A 361 18.61 13.62 -8.86
C GLU A 361 17.84 12.91 -9.97
N GLY A 362 18.08 11.61 -10.20
CA GLY A 362 17.37 10.79 -11.19
C GLY A 362 15.89 10.67 -10.85
N PHE A 363 15.56 10.41 -9.58
CA PHE A 363 14.19 10.40 -9.11
C PHE A 363 13.50 11.78 -9.26
N ARG A 364 14.19 12.87 -8.87
CA ARG A 364 13.68 14.25 -9.04
C ARG A 364 13.40 14.57 -10.51
N HIS A 365 14.30 14.18 -11.41
CA HIS A 365 14.10 14.33 -12.84
C HIS A 365 12.86 13.54 -13.31
N SER A 366 12.71 12.29 -12.87
CA SER A 366 11.56 11.46 -13.20
C SER A 366 10.25 12.08 -12.67
N LEU A 367 10.26 12.60 -11.44
CA LEU A 367 9.10 13.27 -10.85
C LEU A 367 8.74 14.55 -11.61
N GLN A 368 9.73 15.39 -11.96
CA GLN A 368 9.51 16.60 -12.75
C GLN A 368 8.97 16.27 -14.15
N THR A 369 9.52 15.26 -14.82
CA THR A 369 9.03 14.80 -16.12
C THR A 369 7.55 14.35 -16.03
N ALA A 370 7.18 13.62 -14.97
CA ALA A 370 5.79 13.24 -14.76
C ALA A 370 4.89 14.47 -14.52
N ILE A 371 5.35 15.47 -13.76
CA ILE A 371 4.63 16.74 -13.54
C ILE A 371 4.46 17.51 -14.86
N ASP A 372 5.49 17.59 -15.68
CA ASP A 372 5.48 18.32 -16.96
C ASP A 372 4.52 17.67 -17.98
N LEU A 373 4.25 16.38 -17.88
CA LEU A 373 3.23 15.68 -18.66
C LEU A 373 1.81 16.01 -18.20
N ASP A 374 1.66 16.58 -17.03
CA ASP A 374 0.41 17.06 -16.44
C ASP A 374 -0.71 16.01 -16.35
N PRO A 375 -0.42 14.77 -15.84
CA PRO A 375 -1.47 13.77 -15.62
C PRO A 375 -2.40 14.20 -14.46
N GLU A 376 -3.55 13.58 -14.36
CA GLU A 376 -4.51 13.86 -13.28
C GLU A 376 -4.08 13.25 -11.95
N ASN A 377 -3.29 12.17 -12.01
CA ASN A 377 -2.78 11.47 -10.83
C ASN A 377 -1.29 11.11 -10.98
N ILE A 378 -0.55 11.23 -9.90
CA ILE A 378 0.81 10.70 -9.76
C ILE A 378 0.87 9.93 -8.44
N THR A 379 1.22 8.64 -8.51
CA THR A 379 1.43 7.83 -7.31
C THR A 379 2.92 7.64 -7.09
N VAL A 380 3.42 8.01 -5.92
CA VAL A 380 4.80 7.76 -5.52
C VAL A 380 4.82 6.59 -4.54
N HIS A 381 5.40 5.49 -5.00
CA HIS A 381 5.68 4.32 -4.18
C HIS A 381 7.09 4.40 -3.60
N THR A 382 7.26 3.96 -2.37
CA THR A 382 8.58 3.68 -1.81
C THR A 382 8.88 2.19 -1.97
N LEU A 383 10.05 1.87 -2.50
CA LEU A 383 10.45 0.48 -2.73
C LEU A 383 10.30 -0.34 -1.45
N THR A 384 9.63 -1.47 -1.58
CA THR A 384 9.43 -2.42 -0.49
C THR A 384 10.09 -3.74 -0.85
N LEU A 385 11.03 -4.18 -0.02
CA LEU A 385 11.75 -5.45 -0.19
C LEU A 385 10.85 -6.61 0.26
N LYS A 386 10.23 -7.28 -0.68
CA LYS A 386 9.34 -8.42 -0.41
C LYS A 386 10.04 -9.73 -0.72
N ARG A 387 9.87 -10.74 0.14
CA ARG A 387 10.48 -12.08 0.01
C ARG A 387 10.30 -12.75 -1.35
N ALA A 388 9.21 -12.43 -2.07
CA ALA A 388 8.92 -12.99 -3.38
C ALA A 388 9.49 -12.17 -4.55
N SER A 389 10.15 -11.04 -4.29
CA SER A 389 10.82 -10.24 -5.34
C SER A 389 12.18 -10.83 -5.69
N ASN A 390 12.58 -10.70 -6.96
CA ASN A 390 13.91 -11.17 -7.39
C ASN A 390 15.05 -10.41 -6.69
N LEU A 391 14.83 -9.14 -6.30
CA LEU A 391 15.83 -8.37 -5.53
C LEU A 391 16.21 -9.06 -4.23
N VAL A 392 15.25 -9.71 -3.55
CA VAL A 392 15.50 -10.45 -2.30
C VAL A 392 15.92 -11.88 -2.58
N VAL A 393 15.28 -12.57 -3.54
CA VAL A 393 15.58 -13.97 -3.88
C VAL A 393 16.99 -14.13 -4.43
N GLU A 394 17.46 -13.18 -5.22
CA GLU A 394 18.80 -13.21 -5.84
C GLU A 394 19.87 -12.57 -4.94
N HIS A 395 19.54 -12.18 -3.70
CA HIS A 395 20.46 -11.51 -2.75
C HIS A 395 21.23 -10.37 -3.41
N ARG A 396 20.55 -9.57 -4.25
CA ARG A 396 21.17 -8.41 -4.87
C ARG A 396 21.40 -7.36 -3.79
N ASP A 397 22.67 -7.20 -3.40
CA ASP A 397 23.12 -6.05 -2.63
C ASP A 397 22.98 -4.84 -3.54
N ALA A 398 21.86 -4.14 -3.41
CA ALA A 398 21.63 -2.91 -4.15
C ALA A 398 22.10 -1.74 -3.27
N ASP A 399 22.92 -0.90 -3.86
CA ASP A 399 23.20 0.41 -3.29
C ASP A 399 21.95 1.26 -3.46
N TYR A 400 21.20 1.43 -2.37
CA TYR A 400 19.98 2.23 -2.37
C TYR A 400 20.35 3.67 -2.04
N ALA A 401 19.99 4.60 -2.94
CA ALA A 401 20.08 6.02 -2.68
C ALA A 401 19.30 6.45 -1.44
N ASP A 402 19.48 7.68 -0.97
CA ASP A 402 18.71 8.26 0.12
C ASP A 402 17.22 8.40 -0.28
N VAL A 403 16.45 7.38 0.07
CA VAL A 403 15.03 7.27 -0.27
C VAL A 403 14.22 8.34 0.45
N ALA A 404 14.63 8.77 1.64
CA ALA A 404 13.97 9.86 2.34
C ALA A 404 14.08 11.17 1.56
N ALA A 405 15.25 11.50 1.02
CA ALA A 405 15.44 12.67 0.16
C ALA A 405 14.63 12.58 -1.15
N MET A 406 14.49 11.36 -1.72
CA MET A 406 13.60 11.14 -2.87
C MET A 406 12.14 11.45 -2.51
N VAL A 407 11.63 10.89 -1.40
CA VAL A 407 10.23 11.10 -0.95
C VAL A 407 9.99 12.57 -0.55
N GLU A 408 10.98 13.26 0.01
CA GLU A 408 10.86 14.69 0.29
C GLU A 408 10.72 15.53 -0.98
N SER A 409 11.26 15.06 -2.11
CA SER A 409 11.09 15.73 -3.41
C SER A 409 9.61 15.81 -3.86
N CYS A 410 8.70 15.04 -3.24
CA CYS A 410 7.26 15.15 -3.48
C CYS A 410 6.66 16.52 -3.14
N GLU A 411 7.41 17.42 -2.48
CA GLU A 411 7.03 18.84 -2.37
C GLU A 411 6.85 19.53 -3.74
N LEU A 412 7.48 19.01 -4.81
CA LEU A 412 7.27 19.47 -6.18
C LEU A 412 5.83 19.26 -6.64
N LEU A 413 5.17 18.18 -6.19
CA LEU A 413 3.76 17.90 -6.48
C LEU A 413 2.84 18.94 -5.83
N GLU A 414 3.12 19.30 -4.58
CA GLU A 414 2.37 20.36 -3.88
C GLU A 414 2.50 21.71 -4.62
N LYS A 415 3.73 22.06 -5.06
CA LYS A 415 4.01 23.26 -5.86
C LYS A 415 3.30 23.24 -7.22
N ALA A 416 3.09 22.06 -7.80
CA ALA A 416 2.35 21.84 -9.04
C ALA A 416 0.83 21.65 -8.81
N SER A 417 0.33 21.99 -7.60
CA SER A 417 -1.09 21.95 -7.22
C SER A 417 -1.72 20.56 -7.13
N TYR A 418 -0.90 19.50 -7.04
CA TYR A 418 -1.39 18.18 -6.68
C TYR A 418 -1.62 18.10 -5.17
N ARG A 419 -2.63 17.33 -4.78
CA ARG A 419 -2.96 17.06 -3.37
C ARG A 419 -2.86 15.58 -3.06
N PRO A 420 -2.30 15.19 -1.89
CA PRO A 420 -2.31 13.80 -1.49
C PRO A 420 -3.74 13.38 -1.14
N TYR A 421 -4.20 12.23 -1.66
CA TYR A 421 -5.58 11.78 -1.45
C TYR A 421 -5.69 10.39 -0.82
N TYR A 422 -4.63 9.57 -0.87
CA TYR A 422 -4.53 8.36 -0.08
C TYR A 422 -3.08 8.07 0.28
N LEU A 423 -2.90 7.33 1.37
CA LEU A 423 -1.60 6.98 1.90
C LEU A 423 -1.66 5.60 2.55
N TYR A 424 -0.64 4.81 2.31
CA TYR A 424 -0.45 3.57 3.04
C TYR A 424 1.04 3.30 3.25
N ARG A 425 1.32 2.50 4.28
CA ARG A 425 2.67 2.02 4.58
C ARG A 425 2.71 0.51 4.43
N GLN A 426 3.88 -0.03 4.17
CA GLN A 426 4.09 -1.48 4.09
C GLN A 426 5.26 -1.88 4.98
N LYS A 427 5.20 -3.10 5.51
CA LYS A 427 6.34 -3.69 6.22
C LYS A 427 7.45 -3.98 5.21
N GLY A 428 8.71 -3.68 5.59
CA GLY A 428 9.86 -3.85 4.72
C GLY A 428 10.02 -2.76 3.65
N THR A 429 9.28 -1.65 3.75
CA THR A 429 9.53 -0.46 2.95
C THR A 429 10.85 0.18 3.38
N LEU A 430 11.66 0.61 2.40
CA LEU A 430 12.94 1.27 2.68
C LEU A 430 12.70 2.49 3.57
N GLN A 431 13.57 2.63 4.59
CA GLN A 431 13.52 3.69 5.59
C GLN A 431 12.15 3.88 6.28
N ASN A 432 11.28 2.81 6.24
CA ASN A 432 9.95 2.81 6.85
C ASN A 432 9.04 3.96 6.40
N LEU A 433 9.18 4.36 5.12
CA LEU A 433 8.44 5.45 4.52
C LEU A 433 7.07 4.99 3.98
N GLU A 434 6.33 5.91 3.44
CA GLU A 434 4.98 5.74 2.93
C GLU A 434 4.90 5.63 1.40
N ASN A 435 3.75 5.19 0.92
CA ASN A 435 3.29 5.28 -0.46
C ASN A 435 2.14 6.27 -0.51
N VAL A 436 2.19 7.22 -1.43
CA VAL A 436 1.20 8.32 -1.50
C VAL A 436 0.69 8.48 -2.92
N GLY A 437 -0.63 8.51 -3.06
CA GLY A 437 -1.29 8.94 -4.29
C GLY A 437 -1.59 10.43 -4.22
N TRP A 438 -1.18 11.14 -5.26
CA TRP A 438 -1.39 12.55 -5.47
C TRP A 438 -2.32 12.77 -6.65
N CYS A 439 -3.21 13.74 -6.57
CA CYS A 439 -4.12 14.04 -7.67
C CYS A 439 -4.41 15.53 -7.80
N LYS A 440 -4.89 15.93 -8.96
CA LYS A 440 -5.59 17.19 -9.12
C LYS A 440 -6.97 17.12 -8.44
N PRO A 441 -7.52 18.22 -7.96
CA PRO A 441 -8.84 18.23 -7.33
C PRO A 441 -9.93 17.61 -8.23
N GLY A 442 -10.69 16.65 -7.68
CA GLY A 442 -11.76 15.96 -8.39
C GLY A 442 -11.34 14.72 -9.18
N TYR A 443 -10.06 14.34 -9.10
CA TYR A 443 -9.52 13.15 -9.76
C TYR A 443 -9.02 12.09 -8.78
N GLU A 444 -9.52 12.11 -7.55
CA GLU A 444 -9.21 11.10 -6.53
C GLU A 444 -9.65 9.71 -7.02
N CYS A 445 -8.77 8.70 -6.95
CA CYS A 445 -9.16 7.33 -7.24
C CYS A 445 -10.01 6.77 -6.09
N LEU A 446 -11.31 6.63 -6.34
CA LEU A 446 -12.28 6.20 -5.35
C LEU A 446 -12.03 4.77 -4.89
N TYR A 447 -11.68 3.86 -5.82
CA TYR A 447 -11.31 2.49 -5.48
C TYR A 447 -10.18 2.45 -4.44
N ASN A 448 -9.13 3.29 -4.61
CA ASN A 448 -8.02 3.35 -3.68
C ASN A 448 -8.44 3.83 -2.29
N ILE A 449 -9.31 4.83 -2.22
CA ILE A 449 -9.86 5.32 -0.93
C ILE A 449 -10.67 4.22 -0.27
N TYR A 450 -11.63 3.61 -0.97
CA TYR A 450 -12.53 2.61 -0.41
C TYR A 450 -11.81 1.36 0.10
N ILE A 451 -10.79 0.88 -0.63
CA ILE A 451 -10.02 -0.29 -0.19
C ILE A 451 -9.10 0.01 0.99
N MET A 452 -8.50 1.23 1.03
CA MET A 452 -7.59 1.64 2.11
C MET A 452 -8.35 1.89 3.41
N GLU A 453 -9.50 2.55 3.34
CA GLU A 453 -10.30 2.85 4.53
C GLU A 453 -11.25 1.71 4.92
N GLU A 454 -11.31 0.63 4.12
CA GLU A 454 -12.11 -0.58 4.38
C GLU A 454 -13.61 -0.29 4.53
N VAL A 455 -14.12 0.63 3.74
CA VAL A 455 -15.55 0.97 3.72
C VAL A 455 -16.34 0.17 2.69
N HIS A 456 -15.67 -0.35 1.64
CA HIS A 456 -16.28 -1.24 0.66
C HIS A 456 -15.86 -2.69 0.85
N THR A 457 -16.81 -3.60 0.63
CA THR A 457 -16.49 -4.97 0.21
C THR A 457 -15.82 -4.92 -1.14
N ILE A 458 -14.74 -5.69 -1.31
CA ILE A 458 -14.04 -5.85 -2.58
C ILE A 458 -14.32 -7.25 -3.10
N LEU A 459 -15.12 -7.36 -4.14
CA LEU A 459 -15.36 -8.63 -4.83
C LEU A 459 -14.25 -8.82 -5.86
N SER A 460 -13.43 -9.84 -5.66
CA SER A 460 -12.26 -10.09 -6.52
C SER A 460 -12.48 -11.27 -7.44
N ALA A 461 -12.12 -11.13 -8.71
CA ALA A 461 -12.04 -12.17 -9.72
C ALA A 461 -10.61 -12.31 -10.26
N GLY A 462 -10.23 -13.52 -10.68
CA GLY A 462 -8.91 -13.84 -11.21
C GLY A 462 -7.99 -14.54 -10.21
N ALA A 463 -6.90 -15.13 -10.73
CA ALA A 463 -5.92 -15.86 -9.94
C ALA A 463 -5.24 -14.95 -8.92
N GLY A 464 -5.10 -15.44 -7.68
CA GLY A 464 -4.57 -14.67 -6.56
C GLY A 464 -5.53 -13.62 -6.01
N GLY A 465 -6.75 -13.52 -6.55
CA GLY A 465 -7.80 -12.63 -6.06
C GLY A 465 -8.15 -12.91 -4.61
N SER A 466 -8.41 -11.85 -3.86
CA SER A 466 -8.84 -11.92 -2.46
C SER A 466 -10.09 -11.07 -2.31
N THR A 467 -11.25 -11.71 -2.37
CA THR A 467 -12.50 -11.06 -1.98
C THR A 467 -12.42 -10.70 -0.51
N LYS A 468 -12.60 -9.42 -0.20
CA LYS A 468 -12.62 -8.88 1.16
C LYS A 468 -14.04 -8.46 1.49
N LEU A 469 -14.72 -9.21 2.32
CA LEU A 469 -16.06 -8.92 2.81
C LEU A 469 -15.96 -8.03 4.06
N VAL A 470 -16.72 -6.95 4.08
CA VAL A 470 -16.76 -5.98 5.18
C VAL A 470 -18.17 -5.97 5.75
N ALA A 471 -18.30 -6.17 7.07
CA ALA A 471 -19.59 -6.12 7.73
C ALA A 471 -20.24 -4.74 7.59
N PRO A 472 -21.51 -4.65 7.16
CA PRO A 472 -22.16 -3.39 6.91
C PRO A 472 -22.44 -2.62 8.21
N GLY A 473 -22.33 -1.28 8.14
CA GLY A 473 -22.74 -0.36 9.21
C GLY A 473 -21.86 -0.29 10.45
N ALA A 474 -20.83 -1.13 10.56
CA ALA A 474 -19.93 -1.13 11.72
C ALA A 474 -18.55 -0.60 11.32
N ARG A 475 -18.14 0.50 11.93
CA ARG A 475 -16.73 0.91 11.86
C ARG A 475 -15.88 -0.17 12.56
N HIS A 476 -14.82 -0.67 11.92
CA HIS A 476 -14.08 -1.86 12.37
C HIS A 476 -14.94 -3.13 12.47
N GLY A 477 -15.95 -3.25 11.61
CA GLY A 477 -16.75 -4.45 11.51
C GLY A 477 -15.92 -5.68 11.15
N LYS A 478 -16.54 -6.84 11.30
CA LYS A 478 -15.93 -8.12 10.90
C LYS A 478 -15.48 -8.06 9.44
N ILE A 479 -14.24 -8.48 9.18
CA ILE A 479 -13.69 -8.64 7.83
C ILE A 479 -13.41 -10.11 7.60
N GLU A 480 -14.02 -10.66 6.55
CA GLU A 480 -13.70 -12.00 6.07
C GLU A 480 -13.05 -11.96 4.69
N ARG A 481 -12.30 -13.02 4.36
CA ARG A 481 -11.65 -13.14 3.06
C ARG A 481 -11.93 -14.47 2.41
N ILE A 482 -12.27 -14.41 1.11
CA ILE A 482 -12.40 -15.58 0.24
C ILE A 482 -11.27 -15.47 -0.78
N PHE A 483 -10.44 -16.52 -0.86
CA PHE A 483 -9.27 -16.50 -1.73
C PHE A 483 -9.48 -17.35 -2.96
N ASN A 484 -9.06 -16.86 -4.11
CA ASN A 484 -8.86 -17.65 -5.31
C ASN A 484 -7.50 -18.37 -5.27
N TYR A 485 -7.34 -19.40 -6.10
CA TYR A 485 -6.04 -20.03 -6.27
C TYR A 485 -5.01 -19.03 -6.78
N LYS A 486 -3.81 -19.11 -6.23
CA LYS A 486 -2.77 -18.12 -6.46
C LYS A 486 -2.14 -18.21 -7.85
N TYR A 487 -1.98 -19.44 -8.35
CA TYR A 487 -1.32 -19.69 -9.62
C TYR A 487 -2.35 -19.87 -10.75
N GLN A 488 -2.00 -19.40 -11.94
CA GLN A 488 -2.89 -19.40 -13.12
C GLN A 488 -3.34 -20.78 -13.53
N THR A 489 -2.45 -21.78 -13.45
CA THR A 489 -2.79 -23.19 -13.74
C THR A 489 -3.80 -23.74 -12.76
N GLU A 490 -3.57 -23.59 -11.45
CA GLU A 490 -4.53 -24.02 -10.43
C GLU A 490 -5.88 -23.31 -10.56
N TYR A 491 -5.86 -22.03 -10.94
CA TYR A 491 -7.06 -21.23 -11.15
C TYR A 491 -7.91 -21.82 -12.29
N ILE A 492 -7.27 -22.21 -13.41
CA ILE A 492 -7.95 -22.81 -14.56
C ILE A 492 -8.40 -24.23 -14.23
N ASP A 493 -7.50 -25.06 -13.68
CA ASP A 493 -7.76 -26.50 -13.47
C ASP A 493 -8.82 -26.76 -12.39
N ARG A 494 -8.97 -25.84 -11.43
CA ARG A 494 -9.92 -25.95 -10.30
C ARG A 494 -10.99 -24.87 -10.34
N PHE A 495 -11.38 -24.45 -11.53
CA PHE A 495 -12.27 -23.30 -11.72
C PHE A 495 -13.64 -23.48 -11.05
N ASP A 496 -14.23 -24.68 -11.08
CA ASP A 496 -15.52 -24.97 -10.43
C ASP A 496 -15.48 -24.71 -8.91
N THR A 497 -14.35 -24.98 -8.26
CA THR A 497 -14.18 -24.66 -6.84
C THR A 497 -14.19 -23.14 -6.59
N ILE A 498 -13.67 -22.35 -7.52
CA ILE A 498 -13.69 -20.87 -7.42
C ILE A 498 -15.11 -20.36 -7.52
N LEU A 499 -15.89 -20.88 -8.48
CA LEU A 499 -17.31 -20.53 -8.64
C LEU A 499 -18.10 -20.89 -7.37
N ALA A 500 -17.89 -22.09 -6.82
CA ALA A 500 -18.56 -22.51 -5.58
C ALA A 500 -18.24 -21.60 -4.38
N ARG A 501 -17.00 -21.05 -4.30
CA ARG A 501 -16.60 -20.12 -3.22
C ARG A 501 -17.37 -18.79 -3.25
N LYS A 502 -17.95 -18.39 -4.40
CA LYS A 502 -18.73 -17.15 -4.50
C LYS A 502 -20.00 -17.18 -3.62
N GLU A 503 -20.52 -18.37 -3.32
CA GLU A 503 -21.63 -18.54 -2.36
C GLU A 503 -21.30 -17.97 -0.97
N GLY A 504 -20.04 -17.97 -0.57
CA GLY A 504 -19.58 -17.37 0.68
C GLY A 504 -19.87 -15.87 0.81
N VAL A 505 -20.07 -15.15 -0.31
CA VAL A 505 -20.46 -13.74 -0.29
C VAL A 505 -21.87 -13.60 0.29
N LYS A 506 -22.83 -14.35 -0.26
CA LYS A 506 -24.21 -14.36 0.25
C LYS A 506 -24.26 -14.83 1.70
N GLN A 507 -23.60 -15.95 2.04
CA GLN A 507 -23.54 -16.49 3.40
C GLN A 507 -23.01 -15.50 4.44
N PHE A 508 -22.07 -14.62 4.05
CA PHE A 508 -21.59 -13.57 4.93
C PHE A 508 -22.67 -12.52 5.19
N TYR A 509 -23.37 -12.04 4.12
CA TYR A 509 -24.36 -10.99 4.26
C TYR A 509 -25.69 -11.48 4.85
N ASP A 510 -26.05 -12.76 4.74
CA ASP A 510 -27.19 -13.36 5.43
C ASP A 510 -27.10 -13.23 6.97
N GLN A 511 -25.89 -12.98 7.51
CA GLN A 511 -25.69 -12.68 8.93
C GLN A 511 -26.13 -11.25 9.33
N TYR A 512 -26.46 -10.39 8.34
CA TYR A 512 -26.81 -8.97 8.55
C TYR A 512 -28.15 -8.60 7.87
N PRO A 513 -29.26 -9.27 8.18
CA PRO A 513 -30.51 -9.15 7.42
C PRO A 513 -31.15 -7.76 7.45
N ASN A 514 -30.83 -6.93 8.45
CA ASN A 514 -31.48 -5.62 8.63
C ASN A 514 -30.74 -4.45 7.92
N CYS A 515 -29.63 -4.70 7.27
CA CYS A 515 -28.83 -3.63 6.65
C CYS A 515 -29.27 -3.26 5.24
N GLY A 516 -30.11 -4.07 4.57
CA GLY A 516 -30.61 -3.83 3.22
C GLY A 516 -31.92 -3.01 3.15
N GLU A 517 -32.69 -2.93 4.22
CA GLU A 517 -34.02 -2.29 4.19
C GLU A 517 -33.98 -0.78 4.39
N SER A 518 -32.94 -0.22 5.01
CA SER A 518 -32.79 1.23 5.18
C SER A 518 -32.31 1.98 3.94
N ALA A 519 -31.92 1.27 2.87
CA ALA A 519 -31.40 1.85 1.63
C ALA A 519 -32.43 1.95 0.50
N ARG A 520 -33.70 1.55 0.71
CA ARG A 520 -34.74 1.77 -0.29
C ARG A 520 -35.22 3.21 -0.20
N PRO A 521 -35.15 4.01 -1.29
CA PRO A 521 -35.84 5.30 -1.29
C PRO A 521 -37.33 5.05 -1.03
N GLN A 522 -37.87 5.65 -0.01
CA GLN A 522 -39.34 5.70 0.17
C GLN A 522 -39.92 6.31 -1.11
N ALA A 523 -40.64 5.50 -1.88
CA ALA A 523 -41.45 6.00 -2.95
C ALA A 523 -42.43 6.99 -2.33
N HIS A 524 -42.23 8.29 -2.55
CA HIS A 524 -43.22 9.28 -2.23
C HIS A 524 -44.49 8.97 -3.05
N GLY A 525 -45.42 8.25 -2.40
CA GLY A 525 -46.78 8.14 -2.88
C GLY A 525 -47.41 9.53 -2.89
N GLY A 526 -47.57 10.07 -4.07
CA GLY A 526 -48.38 11.26 -4.26
C GLY A 526 -49.85 10.97 -3.91
N VAL A 527 -50.41 11.82 -3.09
CA VAL A 527 -51.82 12.15 -3.07
C VAL A 527 -51.93 13.64 -3.36
#